data_2f675612a1da17f603315af8b83e741c
#
_entry.id   2f675612a1da17f603315af8b83e741c
#
_cell.length_a   1.000
_cell.length_b   1.000
_cell.length_c   1.000
_cell.angle_alpha   90.00
_cell.angle_beta   90.00
_cell.angle_gamma   90.00
#
_symmetry.space_group_name_H-M   'P 1'
#
loop_
_entity.id
_entity.type
_entity.pdbx_description
1 polymer ?
#
loop_
_entity_poly.entity_id
_entity_poly.type
_entity_poly.pdbx_seq_one_letter_code
_entity_poly.pdbx_strand_id
1 'polypeptide(L)'
;LNYVLGIRDSFISAPEGYSKDKIKELEKTYQSDKKDYSTTNEKAKNPTIIAIMNESFSDLSVLGDLQTNMPLTPFIDSLKENTTKGYALSSVFGAKTPNSEWEFMSGNSMAFLPMGSVVYQQYISDTPTTIVSNLKDDGYTCIAMHPYYETGWSRNLVYPHIGFDEMHFIDYFDQTKILREYITDQELYDKIIKRYENRKNNEKLFF
;
A
#
# COMPACT_ATOMS: atom_id res chain seq x y z
N LEU A 1 8.93 -3.54 -35.78
CA LEU A 1 8.63 -4.91 -35.31
C LEU A 1 8.60 -4.94 -33.78
N ASN A 2 9.60 -4.45 -33.07
CA ASN A 2 9.68 -4.45 -31.61
C ASN A 2 8.52 -3.67 -30.93
N TYR A 3 8.07 -2.57 -31.54
CA TYR A 3 6.92 -1.81 -31.03
C TYR A 3 5.62 -2.62 -31.11
N VAL A 4 5.38 -3.32 -32.20
CA VAL A 4 4.20 -4.17 -32.39
C VAL A 4 4.23 -5.38 -31.47
N LEU A 5 5.38 -5.99 -31.25
CA LEU A 5 5.57 -7.09 -30.29
C LEU A 5 5.31 -6.61 -28.87
N GLY A 6 5.82 -5.42 -28.49
CA GLY A 6 5.56 -4.83 -27.17
C GLY A 6 4.09 -4.55 -26.90
N ILE A 7 3.30 -4.14 -27.92
CA ILE A 7 1.86 -3.99 -27.80
C ILE A 7 1.19 -5.36 -27.60
N ARG A 8 1.58 -6.37 -28.37
CA ARG A 8 1.01 -7.72 -28.25
C ARG A 8 1.24 -8.32 -26.86
N ASP A 9 2.42 -8.12 -26.30
CA ASP A 9 2.79 -8.67 -25.00
C ASP A 9 2.22 -7.84 -23.83
N SER A 10 1.58 -6.68 -24.10
CA SER A 10 0.90 -5.86 -23.10
C SER A 10 -0.53 -6.31 -22.78
N PHE A 11 -1.10 -7.23 -23.55
CA PHE A 11 -2.43 -7.76 -23.27
C PHE A 11 -2.34 -8.96 -22.34
N ILE A 12 -3.04 -8.88 -21.20
CA ILE A 12 -3.22 -10.01 -20.31
C ILE A 12 -4.23 -10.95 -20.96
N SER A 13 -3.79 -12.15 -21.29
CA SER A 13 -4.69 -13.22 -21.70
C SER A 13 -5.14 -14.00 -20.45
N ALA A 14 -6.40 -14.43 -20.46
CA ALA A 14 -6.87 -15.32 -19.41
C ALA A 14 -6.01 -16.60 -19.40
N PRO A 15 -5.58 -17.09 -18.25
CA PRO A 15 -4.84 -18.34 -18.15
C PRO A 15 -5.69 -19.53 -18.64
N GLU A 16 -5.03 -20.59 -19.03
CA GLU A 16 -5.71 -21.83 -19.46
C GLU A 16 -6.62 -22.35 -18.34
N GLY A 17 -7.84 -22.70 -18.68
CA GLY A 17 -8.86 -23.18 -17.73
C GLY A 17 -9.56 -22.07 -16.92
N TYR A 18 -9.29 -20.80 -17.22
CA TYR A 18 -9.99 -19.69 -16.56
C TYR A 18 -11.49 -19.69 -16.91
N SER A 19 -12.34 -19.74 -15.88
CA SER A 19 -13.78 -19.56 -16.01
C SER A 19 -14.38 -19.05 -14.70
N LYS A 20 -15.57 -18.43 -14.79
CA LYS A 20 -16.29 -18.00 -13.59
C LYS A 20 -16.59 -19.15 -12.63
N ASP A 21 -16.87 -20.33 -13.18
CA ASP A 21 -17.17 -21.51 -12.37
C ASP A 21 -15.91 -22.03 -11.66
N LYS A 22 -14.76 -21.99 -12.33
CA LYS A 22 -13.48 -22.34 -11.71
C LYS A 22 -13.11 -21.39 -10.57
N ILE A 23 -13.35 -20.08 -10.73
CA ILE A 23 -13.15 -19.11 -9.66
C ILE A 23 -14.05 -19.40 -8.46
N LYS A 24 -15.34 -19.69 -8.69
CA LYS A 24 -16.26 -20.06 -7.59
C LYS A 24 -15.88 -21.38 -6.89
N GLU A 25 -15.34 -22.34 -7.63
CA GLU A 25 -14.81 -23.58 -7.06
C GLU A 25 -13.63 -23.30 -6.15
N LEU A 26 -12.67 -22.49 -6.61
CA LEU A 26 -11.51 -22.07 -5.82
C LEU A 26 -11.94 -21.29 -4.57
N GLU A 27 -12.87 -20.35 -4.72
CA GLU A 27 -13.41 -19.59 -3.59
C GLU A 27 -14.00 -20.53 -2.52
N LYS A 28 -14.81 -21.49 -2.90
CA LYS A 28 -15.36 -22.49 -1.96
C LYS A 28 -14.28 -23.32 -1.28
N THR A 29 -13.26 -23.70 -2.04
CA THR A 29 -12.14 -24.51 -1.51
C THR A 29 -11.36 -23.76 -0.44
N TYR A 30 -11.07 -22.47 -0.69
CA TYR A 30 -10.28 -21.66 0.23
C TYR A 30 -11.07 -20.98 1.34
N GLN A 31 -12.40 -20.81 1.19
CA GLN A 31 -13.25 -20.33 2.28
C GLN A 31 -13.32 -21.30 3.46
N SER A 32 -13.20 -22.62 3.19
CA SER A 32 -13.22 -23.64 4.25
C SER A 32 -11.99 -23.57 5.17
N ASP A 33 -10.90 -22.97 4.71
CA ASP A 33 -9.64 -22.86 5.47
C ASP A 33 -9.53 -21.53 6.26
N LYS A 34 -10.56 -20.67 6.21
CA LYS A 34 -10.59 -19.48 7.07
C LYS A 34 -10.61 -19.94 8.52
N LYS A 35 -9.46 -19.88 9.17
CA LYS A 35 -9.38 -19.99 10.62
C LYS A 35 -10.21 -18.85 11.19
N ASP A 36 -11.22 -19.21 11.97
CA ASP A 36 -11.98 -18.24 12.72
C ASP A 36 -11.08 -17.64 13.81
N TYR A 37 -10.54 -16.47 13.53
CA TYR A 37 -9.74 -15.70 14.50
C TYR A 37 -10.64 -14.94 15.50
N SER A 38 -11.97 -15.16 15.47
CA SER A 38 -12.94 -14.45 16.31
C SER A 38 -12.94 -14.90 17.78
N THR A 39 -12.04 -15.78 18.21
CA THR A 39 -12.04 -16.38 19.55
C THR A 39 -11.32 -15.59 20.64
N THR A 40 -10.99 -14.33 20.44
CA THR A 40 -10.64 -13.45 21.56
C THR A 40 -11.88 -12.70 22.01
N ASN A 41 -12.47 -13.14 23.13
CA ASN A 41 -13.66 -12.62 23.78
C ASN A 41 -13.55 -11.18 24.34
N GLU A 42 -12.58 -10.42 23.92
CA GLU A 42 -12.55 -8.97 24.13
C GLU A 42 -13.06 -8.32 22.87
N LYS A 43 -14.11 -7.50 22.99
CA LYS A 43 -14.48 -6.56 21.93
C LYS A 43 -13.22 -5.82 21.53
N ALA A 44 -12.58 -6.29 20.48
CA ALA A 44 -11.40 -5.66 19.94
C ALA A 44 -11.76 -4.19 19.71
N LYS A 45 -11.16 -3.29 20.48
CA LYS A 45 -11.28 -1.87 20.21
C LYS A 45 -10.71 -1.71 18.81
N ASN A 46 -11.54 -1.23 17.89
CA ASN A 46 -11.09 -0.97 16.52
C ASN A 46 -9.94 0.07 16.59
N PRO A 47 -8.69 -0.33 16.41
CA PRO A 47 -7.56 0.59 16.56
C PRO A 47 -7.52 1.57 15.40
N THR A 48 -6.92 2.72 15.58
CA THR A 48 -6.42 3.49 14.44
C THR A 48 -5.29 2.70 13.79
N ILE A 49 -5.34 2.58 12.48
CA ILE A 49 -4.35 1.88 11.67
C ILE A 49 -3.57 2.93 10.88
N ILE A 50 -2.25 2.87 10.94
CA ILE A 50 -1.36 3.74 10.16
C ILE A 50 -0.43 2.85 9.35
N ALA A 51 -0.58 2.90 8.03
CA ALA A 51 0.28 2.18 7.08
C ALA A 51 1.23 3.18 6.42
N ILE A 52 2.53 3.01 6.63
CA ILE A 52 3.55 3.90 6.09
C ILE A 52 4.35 3.14 5.05
N MET A 53 4.27 3.57 3.79
CA MET A 53 5.21 3.15 2.77
C MET A 53 6.42 4.08 2.79
N ASN A 54 7.51 3.62 3.39
CA ASN A 54 8.76 4.34 3.40
C ASN A 54 9.55 3.98 2.13
N GLU A 55 9.28 4.72 1.06
CA GLU A 55 9.89 4.47 -0.25
C GLU A 55 11.41 4.57 -0.19
N SER A 56 12.08 3.73 -0.96
CA SER A 56 13.54 3.62 -1.03
C SER A 56 14.23 3.26 0.30
N PHE A 57 13.48 2.98 1.36
CA PHE A 57 14.05 2.42 2.58
C PHE A 57 14.37 0.94 2.38
N SER A 58 15.58 0.54 2.75
CA SER A 58 15.98 -0.85 2.76
C SER A 58 17.03 -1.12 3.83
N ASP A 59 17.00 -2.31 4.39
CA ASP A 59 18.08 -2.79 5.22
C ASP A 59 19.21 -3.32 4.31
N LEU A 60 20.26 -2.54 4.19
CA LEU A 60 21.39 -2.87 3.34
C LEU A 60 22.19 -4.09 3.83
N SER A 61 21.95 -4.59 5.04
CA SER A 61 22.60 -5.81 5.55
C SER A 61 22.25 -7.04 4.71
N VAL A 62 21.17 -7.00 3.94
CA VAL A 62 20.80 -8.08 2.99
C VAL A 62 21.82 -8.26 1.86
N LEU A 63 22.68 -7.27 1.61
CA LEU A 63 23.73 -7.34 0.61
C LEU A 63 25.00 -8.07 1.10
N GLY A 64 25.07 -8.41 2.39
CA GLY A 64 26.19 -9.07 3.01
C GLY A 64 26.77 -8.31 4.19
N ASP A 65 27.96 -8.68 4.62
CA ASP A 65 28.66 -8.07 5.75
C ASP A 65 29.24 -6.70 5.36
N LEU A 66 28.41 -5.66 5.47
CA LEU A 66 28.81 -4.29 5.17
C LEU A 66 29.51 -3.67 6.38
N GLN A 67 30.75 -3.24 6.16
CA GLN A 67 31.50 -2.51 7.18
C GLN A 67 31.08 -1.05 7.17
N THR A 68 30.37 -0.63 8.21
CA THR A 68 29.88 0.76 8.39
C THR A 68 30.38 1.32 9.70
N ASN A 69 30.54 2.63 9.77
CA ASN A 69 30.92 3.33 11.00
C ASN A 69 29.76 3.54 11.98
N MET A 70 28.53 3.21 11.59
CA MET A 70 27.30 3.31 12.39
C MET A 70 26.38 2.13 12.03
N PRO A 71 25.50 1.69 12.96
CA PRO A 71 24.42 0.77 12.60
C PRO A 71 23.57 1.32 11.45
N LEU A 72 23.13 0.46 10.55
CA LEU A 72 22.36 0.86 9.35
C LEU A 72 20.95 1.33 9.71
N THR A 73 20.30 0.64 10.65
CA THR A 73 18.90 0.87 11.04
C THR A 73 18.72 0.96 12.56
N PRO A 74 19.46 1.85 13.27
CA PRO A 74 19.54 1.81 14.73
C PRO A 74 18.19 1.99 15.42
N PHE A 75 17.30 2.82 14.87
CA PHE A 75 15.97 2.98 15.43
C PHE A 75 15.13 1.71 15.28
N ILE A 76 15.06 1.16 14.07
CA ILE A 76 14.30 -0.08 13.81
C ILE A 76 14.84 -1.23 14.67
N ASP A 77 16.16 -1.34 14.80
CA ASP A 77 16.81 -2.37 15.60
C ASP A 77 16.50 -2.23 17.10
N SER A 78 16.31 -1.01 17.57
CA SER A 78 15.97 -0.73 18.97
C SER A 78 14.55 -1.14 19.36
N LEU A 79 13.62 -1.24 18.42
CA LEU A 79 12.24 -1.64 18.68
C LEU A 79 12.16 -3.11 19.12
N LYS A 80 11.68 -3.38 20.33
CA LYS A 80 11.61 -4.72 20.93
C LYS A 80 10.20 -5.11 21.38
N GLU A 81 9.48 -4.17 22.00
CA GLU A 81 8.17 -4.43 22.61
C GLU A 81 7.04 -4.10 21.61
N ASN A 82 6.00 -4.92 21.62
CA ASN A 82 4.82 -4.75 20.74
C ASN A 82 5.19 -4.56 19.26
N THR A 83 6.26 -5.21 18.83
CA THR A 83 6.84 -5.04 17.49
C THR A 83 7.04 -6.39 16.83
N THR A 84 6.56 -6.51 15.60
CA THR A 84 6.87 -7.62 14.69
C THR A 84 7.72 -7.09 13.54
N LYS A 85 8.83 -7.75 13.25
CA LYS A 85 9.74 -7.39 12.16
C LYS A 85 9.91 -8.57 11.21
N GLY A 86 10.17 -8.27 9.95
CA GLY A 86 10.44 -9.30 8.95
C GLY A 86 10.80 -8.67 7.61
N TYR A 87 11.07 -9.52 6.65
CA TYR A 87 11.31 -9.15 5.26
C TYR A 87 10.07 -9.50 4.44
N ALA A 88 9.72 -8.62 3.51
CA ALA A 88 8.72 -8.89 2.50
C ALA A 88 9.40 -9.03 1.13
N LEU A 89 9.02 -10.07 0.39
CA LEU A 89 9.43 -10.20 -1.00
C LEU A 89 8.52 -9.31 -1.85
N SER A 90 9.12 -8.34 -2.55
CA SER A 90 8.41 -7.52 -3.52
C SER A 90 8.64 -8.07 -4.92
N SER A 91 7.59 -8.19 -5.71
CA SER A 91 7.70 -8.52 -7.12
C SER A 91 8.00 -7.28 -7.99
N VAL A 92 8.09 -6.12 -7.38
CA VAL A 92 8.40 -4.85 -8.06
C VAL A 92 9.91 -4.66 -8.12
N PHE A 93 10.45 -4.60 -9.33
CA PHE A 93 11.86 -4.37 -9.56
C PHE A 93 12.12 -2.91 -9.95
N GLY A 94 12.69 -2.14 -9.02
CA GLY A 94 13.16 -0.76 -9.22
C GLY A 94 12.07 0.24 -9.62
N ALA A 95 12.04 1.41 -8.99
CA ALA A 95 11.05 2.46 -9.22
C ALA A 95 9.58 1.93 -9.18
N LYS A 96 8.61 2.67 -9.71
CA LYS A 96 7.20 2.26 -9.79
C LYS A 96 6.56 1.98 -8.42
N THR A 97 6.75 2.88 -7.49
CA THR A 97 6.11 2.89 -6.16
C THR A 97 4.62 2.49 -6.18
N PRO A 98 3.78 2.95 -7.16
CA PRO A 98 2.37 2.59 -7.17
C PRO A 98 2.11 1.09 -7.32
N ASN A 99 3.04 0.34 -7.87
CA ASN A 99 2.92 -1.11 -7.96
C ASN A 99 3.05 -1.77 -6.58
N SER A 100 3.99 -1.31 -5.75
CA SER A 100 4.11 -1.79 -4.37
C SER A 100 2.94 -1.33 -3.49
N GLU A 101 2.45 -0.12 -3.70
CA GLU A 101 1.20 0.35 -3.07
C GLU A 101 0.03 -0.57 -3.43
N TRP A 102 -0.09 -0.93 -4.71
CA TRP A 102 -1.13 -1.82 -5.19
C TRP A 102 -1.03 -3.22 -4.58
N GLU A 103 0.16 -3.81 -4.54
CA GLU A 103 0.37 -5.11 -3.90
C GLU A 103 -0.06 -5.11 -2.43
N PHE A 104 0.31 -4.06 -1.70
CA PHE A 104 -0.09 -3.90 -0.30
C PHE A 104 -1.61 -3.75 -0.15
N MET A 105 -2.24 -2.89 -0.95
CA MET A 105 -3.66 -2.60 -0.80
C MET A 105 -4.57 -3.71 -1.29
N SER A 106 -4.20 -4.39 -2.37
CA SER A 106 -5.06 -5.40 -3.02
C SER A 106 -4.74 -6.84 -2.65
N GLY A 107 -3.53 -7.09 -2.14
CA GLY A 107 -3.01 -8.45 -1.98
C GLY A 107 -2.67 -9.17 -3.28
N ASN A 108 -2.75 -8.49 -4.42
CA ASN A 108 -2.44 -9.05 -5.73
C ASN A 108 -0.98 -8.80 -6.10
N SER A 109 -0.32 -9.81 -6.66
CA SER A 109 1.07 -9.69 -7.07
C SER A 109 1.22 -9.12 -8.48
N MET A 110 2.17 -8.19 -8.64
CA MET A 110 2.61 -7.67 -9.94
C MET A 110 3.32 -8.71 -10.80
N ALA A 111 3.75 -9.83 -10.22
CA ALA A 111 4.47 -10.89 -10.94
C ALA A 111 3.67 -11.50 -12.09
N PHE A 112 2.35 -11.36 -12.07
CA PHE A 112 1.44 -11.88 -13.10
C PHE A 112 1.14 -10.86 -14.21
N LEU A 113 1.66 -9.64 -14.13
CA LEU A 113 1.48 -8.61 -15.13
C LEU A 113 2.68 -8.53 -16.08
N PRO A 114 2.48 -8.06 -17.31
CA PRO A 114 3.59 -7.86 -18.25
C PRO A 114 4.69 -6.99 -17.66
N MET A 115 5.94 -7.32 -17.99
CA MET A 115 7.08 -6.54 -17.57
C MET A 115 6.91 -5.06 -17.99
N GLY A 116 7.17 -4.17 -17.08
CA GLY A 116 7.03 -2.74 -17.36
C GLY A 116 5.65 -2.15 -16.98
N SER A 117 4.67 -2.97 -16.61
CA SER A 117 3.35 -2.50 -16.20
C SER A 117 3.42 -1.49 -15.05
N VAL A 118 2.46 -0.54 -15.08
CA VAL A 118 2.17 0.40 -13.99
C VAL A 118 0.67 0.32 -13.74
N VAL A 119 0.26 -0.32 -12.65
CA VAL A 119 -1.15 -0.66 -12.38
C VAL A 119 -2.03 0.57 -12.40
N TYR A 120 -1.63 1.64 -11.75
CA TYR A 120 -2.41 2.87 -11.66
C TYR A 120 -2.69 3.53 -13.01
N GLN A 121 -1.83 3.31 -13.99
CA GLN A 121 -1.97 3.91 -15.31
C GLN A 121 -2.64 3.01 -16.34
N GLN A 122 -2.73 1.71 -16.07
CA GLN A 122 -3.09 0.73 -17.10
C GLN A 122 -4.26 -0.18 -16.74
N TYR A 123 -4.51 -0.44 -15.45
CA TYR A 123 -5.40 -1.55 -15.06
C TYR A 123 -6.52 -1.16 -14.10
N ILE A 124 -6.47 0.01 -13.48
CA ILE A 124 -7.52 0.46 -12.55
C ILE A 124 -8.49 1.35 -13.30
N SER A 125 -9.63 0.80 -13.67
CA SER A 125 -10.76 1.50 -14.28
C SER A 125 -12.04 1.43 -13.47
N ASP A 126 -12.13 0.46 -12.55
CA ASP A 126 -13.29 0.20 -11.72
C ASP A 126 -12.91 0.22 -10.25
N THR A 127 -13.87 0.05 -9.37
CA THR A 127 -13.64 -0.02 -7.91
C THR A 127 -13.11 -1.41 -7.54
N PRO A 128 -11.83 -1.57 -7.25
CA PRO A 128 -11.25 -2.84 -6.86
C PRO A 128 -11.56 -3.18 -5.39
N THR A 129 -11.59 -4.46 -5.06
CA THR A 129 -11.57 -4.89 -3.66
C THR A 129 -10.16 -4.71 -3.10
N THR A 130 -10.05 -3.95 -2.02
CA THR A 130 -8.78 -3.61 -1.36
C THR A 130 -8.93 -3.61 0.15
N ILE A 131 -7.82 -3.48 0.88
CA ILE A 131 -7.87 -3.26 2.33
C ILE A 131 -8.67 -1.98 2.65
N VAL A 132 -8.62 -0.97 1.80
CA VAL A 132 -9.38 0.29 1.96
C VAL A 132 -10.87 0.01 1.92
N SER A 133 -11.37 -0.70 0.90
CA SER A 133 -12.80 -1.06 0.80
C SER A 133 -13.26 -1.91 1.97
N ASN A 134 -12.45 -2.89 2.39
CA ASN A 134 -12.78 -3.75 3.54
C ASN A 134 -12.86 -2.95 4.86
N LEU A 135 -11.92 -2.04 5.09
CA LEU A 135 -11.94 -1.21 6.28
C LEU A 135 -13.09 -0.19 6.28
N LYS A 136 -13.48 0.30 5.11
CA LYS A 136 -14.69 1.14 4.99
C LYS A 136 -15.95 0.38 5.36
N ASP A 137 -16.08 -0.86 4.92
CA ASP A 137 -17.21 -1.73 5.31
C ASP A 137 -17.24 -1.96 6.82
N ASP A 138 -16.07 -1.95 7.47
CA ASP A 138 -15.95 -2.00 8.94
C ASP A 138 -16.13 -0.63 9.63
N GLY A 139 -16.45 0.42 8.88
CA GLY A 139 -16.75 1.77 9.35
C GLY A 139 -15.52 2.63 9.65
N TYR A 140 -14.41 2.39 9.00
CA TYR A 140 -13.23 3.27 9.04
C TYR A 140 -13.39 4.44 8.08
N THR A 141 -12.87 5.59 8.48
CA THR A 141 -12.53 6.70 7.58
C THR A 141 -11.13 6.45 7.04
N CYS A 142 -11.03 6.27 5.73
CA CYS A 142 -9.78 5.93 5.04
C CYS A 142 -9.15 7.17 4.42
N ILE A 143 -7.91 7.47 4.80
CA ILE A 143 -7.22 8.72 4.50
C ILE A 143 -5.90 8.40 3.78
N ALA A 144 -5.71 8.96 2.59
CA ALA A 144 -4.43 8.91 1.90
C ALA A 144 -3.67 10.23 2.08
N MET A 145 -2.42 10.15 2.52
CA MET A 145 -1.52 11.31 2.63
C MET A 145 -0.25 11.06 1.84
N HIS A 146 0.00 11.89 0.84
CA HIS A 146 1.19 11.79 -0.01
C HIS A 146 1.78 13.18 -0.25
N PRO A 147 2.92 13.52 0.37
CA PRO A 147 3.49 14.87 0.33
C PRO A 147 4.16 15.20 -1.02
N TYR A 148 3.48 14.88 -2.10
CA TYR A 148 3.90 15.14 -3.48
C TYR A 148 2.68 15.48 -4.35
N TYR A 149 2.90 15.75 -5.65
CA TYR A 149 1.83 16.11 -6.57
C TYR A 149 0.81 14.98 -6.74
N GLU A 150 -0.46 15.34 -6.73
CA GLU A 150 -1.59 14.41 -6.91
C GLU A 150 -1.55 13.66 -8.25
N THR A 151 -1.01 14.33 -9.28
CA THR A 151 -0.85 13.74 -10.63
C THR A 151 0.26 12.70 -10.70
N GLY A 152 1.13 12.65 -9.68
CA GLY A 152 2.18 11.65 -9.58
C GLY A 152 1.59 10.23 -9.63
N TRP A 153 1.95 9.47 -10.67
CA TRP A 153 1.38 8.14 -10.94
C TRP A 153 -0.13 8.10 -11.08
N SER A 154 -0.77 9.22 -11.44
CA SER A 154 -2.24 9.33 -11.60
C SER A 154 -3.03 9.05 -10.32
N ARG A 155 -2.46 9.32 -9.13
CA ARG A 155 -3.13 9.05 -7.84
C ARG A 155 -4.46 9.79 -7.70
N ASN A 156 -4.55 11.02 -8.21
CA ASN A 156 -5.79 11.80 -8.26
C ASN A 156 -6.93 11.10 -9.00
N LEU A 157 -6.62 10.23 -9.96
CA LEU A 157 -7.61 9.43 -10.70
C LEU A 157 -7.87 8.08 -10.01
N VAL A 158 -6.86 7.46 -9.44
CA VAL A 158 -6.91 6.09 -8.93
C VAL A 158 -7.44 6.01 -7.49
N TYR A 159 -7.03 6.90 -6.60
CA TYR A 159 -7.43 6.85 -5.19
C TYR A 159 -8.95 6.96 -4.96
N PRO A 160 -9.71 7.74 -5.75
CA PRO A 160 -11.17 7.70 -5.71
C PRO A 160 -11.74 6.31 -6.03
N HIS A 161 -11.15 5.58 -7.00
CA HIS A 161 -11.58 4.21 -7.32
C HIS A 161 -11.23 3.21 -6.21
N ILE A 162 -10.08 3.38 -5.56
CA ILE A 162 -9.69 2.59 -4.39
C ILE A 162 -10.64 2.84 -3.21
N GLY A 163 -11.20 4.05 -3.13
CA GLY A 163 -12.26 4.38 -2.18
C GLY A 163 -11.80 5.17 -0.96
N PHE A 164 -10.67 5.85 -1.00
CA PHE A 164 -10.28 6.76 0.08
C PHE A 164 -11.31 7.88 0.28
N ASP A 165 -11.60 8.22 1.54
CA ASP A 165 -12.53 9.28 1.93
C ASP A 165 -11.88 10.66 1.92
N GLU A 166 -10.62 10.72 2.34
CA GLU A 166 -9.81 11.93 2.34
C GLU A 166 -8.51 11.67 1.56
N MET A 167 -8.10 12.61 0.74
CA MET A 167 -6.87 12.53 -0.05
C MET A 167 -6.11 13.86 0.09
N HIS A 168 -4.91 13.79 0.64
CA HIS A 168 -4.09 14.95 0.93
C HIS A 168 -2.76 14.84 0.17
N PHE A 169 -2.52 15.82 -0.70
CA PHE A 169 -1.32 15.90 -1.52
C PHE A 169 -0.50 17.14 -1.14
N ILE A 170 0.47 17.51 -1.95
CA ILE A 170 1.49 18.52 -1.64
C ILE A 170 0.92 19.82 -1.06
N ASP A 171 -0.23 20.29 -1.55
CA ASP A 171 -0.85 21.55 -1.13
C ASP A 171 -1.41 21.52 0.30
N TYR A 172 -1.58 20.33 0.87
CA TYR A 172 -2.03 20.15 2.25
C TYR A 172 -0.91 20.36 3.27
N PHE A 173 0.34 20.24 2.87
CA PHE A 173 1.52 20.30 3.71
C PHE A 173 2.14 21.70 3.73
N ASP A 174 2.87 22.00 4.81
CA ASP A 174 3.64 23.23 4.92
C ASP A 174 4.85 23.18 3.97
N GLN A 175 4.74 23.92 2.88
CA GLN A 175 5.78 23.97 1.84
C GLN A 175 7.06 24.71 2.26
N THR A 176 7.13 25.20 3.50
CA THR A 176 8.38 25.70 4.09
C THR A 176 9.19 24.59 4.78
N LYS A 177 8.57 23.43 5.02
CA LYS A 177 9.18 22.25 5.63
C LYS A 177 9.78 21.32 4.57
N ILE A 178 10.83 21.79 3.93
CA ILE A 178 11.47 21.12 2.79
C ILE A 178 12.88 20.65 3.15
N LEU A 179 13.20 19.43 2.71
CA LEU A 179 14.55 18.89 2.68
C LEU A 179 14.82 18.30 1.29
N ARG A 180 15.88 18.74 0.61
CA ARG A 180 16.25 18.28 -0.73
C ARG A 180 15.08 18.32 -1.73
N GLU A 181 14.37 19.44 -1.76
CA GLU A 181 13.23 19.71 -2.67
C GLU A 181 11.94 18.94 -2.37
N TYR A 182 11.89 18.15 -1.31
CA TYR A 182 10.69 17.40 -0.90
C TYR A 182 10.20 17.85 0.48
N ILE A 183 8.89 17.76 0.69
CA ILE A 183 8.30 17.92 2.02
C ILE A 183 8.94 16.88 2.96
N THR A 184 9.29 17.28 4.17
CA THR A 184 9.92 16.41 5.15
C THR A 184 8.96 15.33 5.66
N ASP A 185 9.47 14.15 6.00
CA ASP A 185 8.70 13.11 6.67
C ASP A 185 8.11 13.60 8.00
N GLN A 186 8.84 14.48 8.72
CA GLN A 186 8.34 15.08 9.94
C GLN A 186 7.04 15.84 9.72
N GLU A 187 6.95 16.64 8.66
CA GLU A 187 5.71 17.36 8.33
C GLU A 187 4.56 16.41 8.01
N LEU A 188 4.83 15.32 7.30
CA LEU A 188 3.84 14.27 7.04
C LEU A 188 3.33 13.68 8.36
N TYR A 189 4.23 13.29 9.27
CA TYR A 189 3.84 12.72 10.55
C TYR A 189 3.07 13.71 11.43
N ASP A 190 3.48 14.98 11.45
CA ASP A 190 2.77 16.04 12.18
C ASP A 190 1.33 16.19 11.68
N LYS A 191 1.10 16.08 10.35
CA LYS A 191 -0.25 16.10 9.78
C LYS A 191 -1.08 14.88 10.14
N ILE A 192 -0.49 13.69 10.13
CA ILE A 192 -1.15 12.44 10.57
C ILE A 192 -1.56 12.57 12.04
N ILE A 193 -0.65 12.98 12.91
CA ILE A 193 -0.89 13.18 14.34
C ILE A 193 -2.01 14.21 14.55
N LYS A 194 -1.93 15.35 13.88
CA LYS A 194 -2.96 16.40 13.95
C LYS A 194 -4.34 15.92 13.50
N ARG A 195 -4.42 15.15 12.41
CA ARG A 195 -5.70 14.58 11.95
C ARG A 195 -6.23 13.56 12.97
N TYR A 196 -5.36 12.73 13.54
CA TYR A 196 -5.71 11.79 14.59
C TYR A 196 -6.24 12.49 15.85
N GLU A 197 -5.57 13.54 16.33
CA GLU A 197 -5.98 14.31 17.49
C GLU A 197 -7.34 15.00 17.31
N ASN A 198 -7.62 15.48 16.09
CA ASN A 198 -8.86 16.14 15.73
C ASN A 198 -9.97 15.18 15.27
N ARG A 199 -9.79 13.87 15.46
CA ARG A 199 -10.82 12.90 15.08
C ARG A 199 -12.10 13.08 15.90
N LYS A 200 -13.21 12.74 15.29
CA LYS A 200 -14.50 12.68 15.99
C LYS A 200 -14.46 11.59 17.08
N ASN A 201 -15.32 11.73 18.07
CA ASN A 201 -15.43 10.70 19.11
C ASN A 201 -15.80 9.35 18.49
N ASN A 202 -15.06 8.31 18.82
CA ASN A 202 -15.19 6.94 18.28
C ASN A 202 -14.93 6.80 16.77
N GLU A 203 -14.36 7.79 16.10
CA GLU A 203 -13.95 7.69 14.70
C GLU A 203 -12.79 6.67 14.57
N LYS A 204 -12.98 5.70 13.69
CA LYS A 204 -11.96 4.72 13.34
C LYS A 204 -11.20 5.26 12.14
N LEU A 205 -9.89 5.35 12.23
CA LEU A 205 -9.05 5.92 11.17
C LEU A 205 -8.11 4.88 10.59
N PHE A 206 -7.98 4.92 9.28
CA PHE A 206 -6.93 4.26 8.51
C PHE A 206 -6.18 5.32 7.68
N PHE A 207 -4.87 5.39 7.91
CA PHE A 207 -3.95 6.24 7.15
C PHE A 207 -3.04 5.41 6.27
#